data_aba55cff759547b97ff015096267e219
#
_entry.id   aba55cff759547b97ff015096267e219
#
_cell.length_a   1.000
_cell.length_b   1.000
_cell.length_c   1.000
_cell.angle_alpha   90.00
_cell.angle_beta   90.00
_cell.angle_gamma   90.00
#
_symmetry.space_group_name_H-M   'P 1'
#
loop_
_entity.id
_entity.type
_entity.pdbx_description
1 polymer ?
#
loop_
_entity_poly.entity_id
_entity_poly.type
_entity_poly.pdbx_seq_one_letter_code
_entity_poly.pdbx_strand_id
1 'polypeptide(L)'
;MTSRFCSAALAVAVLGFVHGASAQPVKRLFFEGDLVRHPIENQTGPFCVLTSQFKRNEAVAWRIRVLDSAGEVADDKVLKSVVVELGDGQKLPAHFGPHPARGAPPTDYFWSVHWVIPADYPTGSLGYKVIATTMDETNQTWEPFKRAPSQLTVIAGDPEMKK
;
A
#
# COMPACT_ATOMS: atom_id res chain seq x y z
N MET A 1 63.50 22.88 56.39
CA MET A 1 63.33 22.61 54.96
C MET A 1 62.11 21.78 54.76
N THR A 2 60.98 22.39 54.47
CA THR A 2 59.68 21.71 54.31
C THR A 2 59.19 21.99 52.86
N SER A 3 59.27 20.96 52.02
CA SER A 3 58.76 20.95 50.63
C SER A 3 57.28 20.69 50.64
N ARG A 4 56.47 21.62 50.08
CA ARG A 4 55.06 21.47 49.85
C ARG A 4 54.82 21.02 48.42
N PHE A 5 54.34 19.80 48.23
CA PHE A 5 53.82 19.33 46.92
C PHE A 5 52.37 19.82 46.71
N CYS A 6 52.18 20.63 45.68
CA CYS A 6 50.87 21.00 45.18
C CYS A 6 50.41 19.88 44.22
N SER A 7 49.36 19.13 44.59
CA SER A 7 48.67 18.22 43.67
C SER A 7 47.61 19.00 42.89
N ALA A 8 47.81 19.14 41.58
CA ALA A 8 46.83 19.67 40.68
C ALA A 8 45.88 18.53 40.22
N ALA A 9 44.62 18.62 40.59
CA ALA A 9 43.59 17.69 40.14
C ALA A 9 43.09 18.13 38.74
N LEU A 10 43.31 17.28 37.75
CA LEU A 10 42.87 17.48 36.37
C LEU A 10 41.42 16.92 36.28
N ALA A 11 40.44 17.82 36.18
CA ALA A 11 39.04 17.46 35.92
C ALA A 11 38.84 17.25 34.42
N VAL A 12 38.66 15.98 34.02
CA VAL A 12 38.29 15.64 32.62
C VAL A 12 36.78 15.74 32.49
N ALA A 13 36.29 16.78 31.82
CA ALA A 13 34.89 16.92 31.44
C ALA A 13 34.60 16.02 30.21
N VAL A 14 33.88 14.93 30.43
CA VAL A 14 33.34 14.08 29.36
C VAL A 14 32.10 14.76 28.79
N LEU A 15 32.26 15.44 27.67
CA LEU A 15 31.14 15.92 26.84
C LEU A 15 30.52 14.74 26.13
N GLY A 16 29.40 14.25 26.69
CA GLY A 16 28.56 13.25 26.02
C GLY A 16 27.90 13.87 24.79
N PHE A 17 28.34 13.47 23.60
CA PHE A 17 27.61 13.77 22.35
C PHE A 17 26.33 12.95 22.34
N VAL A 18 25.21 13.61 22.66
CA VAL A 18 23.89 13.06 22.39
C VAL A 18 23.72 13.10 20.87
N HIS A 19 23.95 11.97 20.20
CA HIS A 19 23.56 11.78 18.81
C HIS A 19 22.03 11.76 18.77
N GLY A 20 21.42 12.93 18.56
CA GLY A 20 20.02 12.99 18.18
C GLY A 20 19.85 12.20 16.88
N ALA A 21 19.10 11.09 16.94
CA ALA A 21 18.67 10.41 15.75
C ALA A 21 17.85 11.40 14.92
N SER A 22 18.49 12.03 13.92
CA SER A 22 17.81 12.85 12.93
C SER A 22 16.87 11.91 12.19
N ALA A 23 15.56 12.06 12.41
CA ALA A 23 14.57 11.39 11.58
C ALA A 23 14.88 11.74 10.13
N GLN A 24 15.29 10.75 9.34
CA GLN A 24 15.53 10.95 7.91
C GLN A 24 14.21 11.41 7.30
N PRO A 25 14.21 12.47 6.47
CA PRO A 25 12.99 12.92 5.82
C PRO A 25 12.40 11.75 5.03
N VAL A 26 11.09 11.57 5.15
CA VAL A 26 10.36 10.50 4.47
C VAL A 26 10.69 10.57 2.98
N LYS A 27 11.38 9.56 2.50
CA LYS A 27 11.72 9.45 1.10
C LYS A 27 10.43 9.37 0.29
N ARG A 28 10.38 10.07 -0.84
CA ARG A 28 9.24 10.04 -1.75
C ARG A 28 8.93 8.60 -2.16
N LEU A 29 7.67 8.22 -2.05
CA LEU A 29 7.18 6.91 -2.49
C LEU A 29 6.73 6.99 -3.95
N PHE A 30 6.95 5.90 -4.67
CA PHE A 30 6.46 5.68 -6.02
C PHE A 30 5.46 4.54 -5.99
N PHE A 31 4.44 4.62 -6.82
CA PHE A 31 3.36 3.65 -6.82
C PHE A 31 3.23 3.02 -8.20
N GLU A 32 3.12 1.71 -8.20
CA GLU A 32 2.68 0.90 -9.33
C GLU A 32 1.43 0.15 -8.90
N GLY A 33 0.45 0.05 -9.78
CA GLY A 33 -0.77 -0.64 -9.43
C GLY A 33 -1.58 -1.06 -10.63
N ASP A 34 -2.26 -2.18 -10.49
CA ASP A 34 -3.19 -2.70 -11.46
C ASP A 34 -4.47 -3.26 -10.82
N LEU A 35 -5.45 -3.51 -11.66
CA LEU A 35 -6.72 -4.12 -11.31
C LEU A 35 -6.82 -5.49 -11.99
N VAL A 36 -7.22 -6.48 -11.22
CA VAL A 36 -7.48 -7.82 -11.74
C VAL A 36 -8.82 -8.35 -11.25
N ARG A 37 -9.42 -9.23 -12.03
CA ARG A 37 -10.58 -10.00 -11.57
C ARG A 37 -10.13 -11.02 -10.52
N HIS A 38 -10.75 -10.94 -9.34
CA HIS A 38 -10.46 -11.84 -8.23
C HIS A 38 -11.46 -13.01 -8.20
N PRO A 39 -11.01 -14.26 -7.92
CA PRO A 39 -11.92 -15.37 -7.75
C PRO A 39 -12.79 -15.19 -6.51
N ILE A 40 -14.08 -15.45 -6.66
CA ILE A 40 -15.03 -15.58 -5.55
C ILE A 40 -15.76 -16.91 -5.67
N GLU A 41 -16.33 -17.37 -4.55
CA GLU A 41 -17.05 -18.62 -4.50
C GLU A 41 -18.20 -18.64 -5.52
N ASN A 42 -18.38 -19.77 -6.20
CA ASN A 42 -19.41 -19.99 -7.21
C ASN A 42 -19.30 -19.17 -8.51
N GLN A 43 -18.17 -18.50 -8.74
CA GLN A 43 -17.92 -17.87 -10.04
C GLN A 43 -16.89 -18.68 -10.86
N THR A 44 -17.19 -18.80 -12.13
CA THR A 44 -16.29 -19.39 -13.13
C THR A 44 -15.76 -18.29 -14.06
N GLY A 45 -14.55 -18.41 -14.54
CA GLY A 45 -13.99 -17.46 -15.50
C GLY A 45 -12.49 -17.31 -15.39
N PRO A 46 -11.88 -16.52 -16.25
CA PRO A 46 -10.49 -16.18 -16.14
C PRO A 46 -10.28 -15.22 -14.95
N PHE A 47 -9.57 -15.72 -13.93
CA PHE A 47 -9.15 -14.92 -12.78
C PHE A 47 -7.73 -14.40 -12.93
N CYS A 48 -7.37 -13.39 -12.15
CA CYS A 48 -6.07 -12.69 -12.23
C CYS A 48 -5.80 -12.05 -13.62
N VAL A 49 -6.84 -11.79 -14.40
CA VAL A 49 -6.75 -11.11 -15.67
C VAL A 49 -6.86 -9.61 -15.45
N LEU A 50 -5.94 -8.86 -16.04
CA LEU A 50 -5.96 -7.40 -16.03
C LEU A 50 -7.22 -6.89 -16.71
N THR A 51 -7.98 -6.07 -16.01
CA THR A 51 -9.17 -5.40 -16.55
C THR A 51 -9.47 -4.14 -15.75
N SER A 52 -10.09 -3.18 -16.41
CA SER A 52 -10.67 -2.00 -15.76
C SER A 52 -12.20 -2.04 -15.75
N GLN A 53 -12.81 -3.09 -16.30
CA GLN A 53 -14.25 -3.24 -16.36
C GLN A 53 -14.71 -4.45 -15.55
N PHE A 54 -15.64 -4.22 -14.66
CA PHE A 54 -16.17 -5.22 -13.75
C PHE A 54 -17.69 -5.15 -13.73
N LYS A 55 -18.33 -6.30 -13.63
CA LYS A 55 -19.77 -6.41 -13.41
C LYS A 55 -20.10 -6.33 -11.92
N ARG A 56 -21.29 -5.93 -11.60
CA ARG A 56 -21.84 -6.11 -10.25
C ARG A 56 -21.74 -7.57 -9.84
N ASN A 57 -21.52 -7.84 -8.57
CA ASN A 57 -21.25 -9.17 -8.00
C ASN A 57 -19.89 -9.79 -8.41
N GLU A 58 -19.08 -9.14 -9.23
CA GLU A 58 -17.69 -9.57 -9.42
C GLU A 58 -16.79 -8.98 -8.34
N ALA A 59 -15.67 -9.64 -8.09
CA ALA A 59 -14.65 -9.11 -7.22
C ALA A 59 -13.50 -8.49 -8.03
N VAL A 60 -13.18 -7.26 -7.70
CA VAL A 60 -11.97 -6.58 -8.14
C VAL A 60 -10.89 -6.76 -7.07
N ALA A 61 -9.66 -7.01 -7.50
CA ALA A 61 -8.50 -6.90 -6.63
C ALA A 61 -7.55 -5.84 -7.16
N TRP A 62 -7.08 -5.00 -6.25
CA TRP A 62 -5.94 -4.10 -6.46
C TRP A 62 -4.67 -4.85 -6.08
N ARG A 63 -3.66 -4.79 -6.93
CA ARG A 63 -2.29 -5.20 -6.65
C ARG A 63 -1.44 -3.95 -6.72
N ILE A 64 -0.80 -3.61 -5.62
CA ILE A 64 -0.12 -2.33 -5.44
C ILE A 64 1.30 -2.58 -4.97
N ARG A 65 2.26 -2.12 -5.74
CA ARG A 65 3.65 -2.05 -5.33
C ARG A 65 3.96 -0.61 -4.94
N VAL A 66 4.45 -0.43 -3.73
CA VAL A 66 4.95 0.85 -3.26
C VAL A 66 6.46 0.75 -3.20
N LEU A 67 7.16 1.66 -3.85
CA LEU A 67 8.61 1.68 -3.93
C LEU A 67 9.15 2.93 -3.24
N ASP A 68 10.28 2.80 -2.62
CA ASP A 68 11.02 3.93 -2.09
C ASP A 68 11.85 4.64 -3.18
N SER A 69 12.59 5.69 -2.82
CA SER A 69 13.42 6.45 -3.77
C SER A 69 14.64 5.67 -4.29
N ALA A 70 14.96 4.52 -3.72
CA ALA A 70 16.00 3.60 -4.21
C ALA A 70 15.40 2.53 -5.14
N GLY A 71 14.08 2.47 -5.29
CA GLY A 71 13.37 1.45 -6.05
C GLY A 71 13.11 0.16 -5.26
N GLU A 72 13.36 0.17 -3.95
CA GLU A 72 13.11 -0.97 -3.10
C GLU A 72 11.63 -1.03 -2.67
N VAL A 73 11.10 -2.24 -2.53
CA VAL A 73 9.70 -2.43 -2.14
C VAL A 73 9.51 -2.03 -0.69
N ALA A 74 8.60 -1.08 -0.47
CA ALA A 74 8.17 -0.66 0.86
C ALA A 74 7.11 -1.65 1.39
N ASP A 75 7.56 -2.58 2.22
CA ASP A 75 6.77 -3.64 2.85
C ASP A 75 6.03 -3.15 4.12
N ASP A 76 5.46 -4.08 4.87
CA ASP A 76 4.76 -3.85 6.13
C ASP A 76 5.67 -3.51 7.34
N LYS A 77 6.99 -3.50 7.14
CA LYS A 77 7.97 -3.00 8.12
C LYS A 77 8.32 -1.53 7.87
N VAL A 78 8.12 -1.07 6.64
CA VAL A 78 8.40 0.31 6.20
C VAL A 78 7.13 1.17 6.21
N LEU A 79 6.00 0.57 5.83
CA LEU A 79 4.71 1.24 5.81
C LEU A 79 3.80 0.72 6.92
N LYS A 80 3.18 1.65 7.64
CA LYS A 80 2.17 1.36 8.64
C LYS A 80 0.89 0.81 8.00
N SER A 81 0.49 1.35 6.84
CA SER A 81 -0.69 0.91 6.11
C SER A 81 -0.67 1.36 4.65
N VAL A 82 -1.36 0.60 3.82
CA VAL A 82 -1.77 0.99 2.47
C VAL A 82 -3.28 0.81 2.38
N VAL A 83 -3.99 1.84 1.91
CA VAL A 83 -5.46 1.86 1.82
C VAL A 83 -5.87 2.29 0.42
N VAL A 84 -6.80 1.56 -0.19
CA VAL A 84 -7.53 2.01 -1.37
C VAL A 84 -8.78 2.74 -0.90
N GLU A 85 -8.91 4.02 -1.23
CA GLU A 85 -10.10 4.81 -0.97
C GLU A 85 -10.87 5.01 -2.27
N LEU A 86 -12.10 4.51 -2.31
CA LEU A 86 -12.99 4.62 -3.46
C LEU A 86 -13.57 6.03 -3.55
N GLY A 87 -14.08 6.40 -4.73
CA GLY A 87 -14.66 7.72 -4.98
C GLY A 87 -15.92 8.05 -4.16
N ASP A 88 -16.56 7.03 -3.60
CA ASP A 88 -17.68 7.16 -2.65
C ASP A 88 -17.24 7.30 -1.18
N GLY A 89 -15.92 7.29 -0.93
CA GLY A 89 -15.32 7.42 0.40
C GLY A 89 -15.11 6.10 1.14
N GLN A 90 -15.50 4.96 0.56
CA GLN A 90 -15.22 3.66 1.16
C GLN A 90 -13.72 3.42 1.21
N LYS A 91 -13.21 2.92 2.35
CA LYS A 91 -11.79 2.63 2.57
C LYS A 91 -11.58 1.13 2.69
N LEU A 92 -10.67 0.62 1.85
CA LEU A 92 -10.33 -0.79 1.75
C LEU A 92 -8.87 -0.97 2.17
N PRO A 93 -8.58 -1.48 3.37
CA PRO A 93 -7.21 -1.72 3.81
C PRO A 93 -6.57 -2.85 3.02
N ALA A 94 -5.39 -2.60 2.48
CA ALA A 94 -4.60 -3.60 1.78
C ALA A 94 -3.65 -4.33 2.74
N HIS A 95 -3.31 -5.57 2.39
CA HIS A 95 -2.35 -6.40 3.11
C HIS A 95 -1.13 -6.66 2.23
N PHE A 96 0.06 -6.60 2.83
CA PHE A 96 1.30 -6.98 2.16
C PHE A 96 1.46 -8.49 2.17
N GLY A 97 1.86 -9.07 1.04
CA GLY A 97 2.04 -10.50 0.98
C GLY A 97 2.61 -11.02 -0.34
N PRO A 98 2.94 -12.32 -0.35
CA PRO A 98 3.51 -13.00 -1.51
C PRO A 98 2.47 -13.26 -2.60
N HIS A 99 2.92 -13.32 -3.85
CA HIS A 99 2.14 -13.78 -4.98
C HIS A 99 2.93 -14.81 -5.81
N PRO A 100 2.39 -16.01 -6.10
CA PRO A 100 1.13 -16.53 -5.57
C PRO A 100 1.21 -16.78 -4.05
N ALA A 101 0.09 -16.61 -3.36
CA ALA A 101 0.02 -16.80 -1.91
C ALA A 101 0.15 -18.27 -1.48
N ARG A 102 -0.15 -19.21 -2.40
CA ARG A 102 -0.12 -20.67 -2.16
C ARG A 102 0.22 -21.42 -3.44
N GLY A 103 0.68 -22.65 -3.30
CA GLY A 103 0.81 -23.64 -4.38
C GLY A 103 2.09 -23.56 -5.20
N ALA A 104 2.83 -22.46 -5.15
CA ALA A 104 4.14 -22.30 -5.79
C ALA A 104 5.00 -21.33 -4.97
N PRO A 105 6.33 -21.34 -5.13
CA PRO A 105 7.19 -20.32 -4.56
C PRO A 105 6.74 -18.92 -5.01
N PRO A 106 6.74 -17.91 -4.12
CA PRO A 106 6.40 -16.55 -4.49
C PRO A 106 7.36 -15.98 -5.54
N THR A 107 6.79 -15.35 -6.55
CA THR A 107 7.57 -14.65 -7.59
C THR A 107 7.56 -13.14 -7.37
N ASP A 108 6.64 -12.65 -6.56
CA ASP A 108 6.48 -11.23 -6.27
C ASP A 108 5.86 -11.00 -4.89
N TYR A 109 5.98 -9.77 -4.39
CA TYR A 109 5.38 -9.29 -3.15
C TYR A 109 4.76 -7.93 -3.39
N PHE A 110 3.52 -7.74 -2.94
CA PHE A 110 2.81 -6.47 -3.08
C PHE A 110 1.70 -6.31 -2.05
N TRP A 111 1.20 -5.10 -1.92
CA TRP A 111 0.00 -4.79 -1.19
C TRP A 111 -1.21 -5.17 -2.03
N SER A 112 -2.15 -5.91 -1.45
CA SER A 112 -3.36 -6.31 -2.16
C SER A 112 -4.60 -6.16 -1.28
N VAL A 113 -5.69 -5.82 -1.93
CA VAL A 113 -7.03 -5.82 -1.35
C VAL A 113 -8.02 -6.22 -2.42
N HIS A 114 -9.04 -6.95 -2.04
CA HIS A 114 -10.16 -7.26 -2.94
C HIS A 114 -11.47 -6.70 -2.37
N TRP A 115 -12.38 -6.42 -3.27
CA TRP A 115 -13.71 -5.90 -2.96
C TRP A 115 -14.73 -6.52 -3.90
N VAL A 116 -15.80 -7.08 -3.33
CA VAL A 116 -16.93 -7.59 -4.10
C VAL A 116 -17.88 -6.43 -4.37
N ILE A 117 -18.12 -6.15 -5.64
CA ILE A 117 -18.99 -5.05 -6.05
C ILE A 117 -20.44 -5.40 -5.70
N PRO A 118 -21.14 -4.59 -4.89
CA PRO A 118 -22.54 -4.86 -4.54
C PRO A 118 -23.45 -4.97 -5.76
N ALA A 119 -24.53 -5.77 -5.63
CA ALA A 119 -25.49 -6.02 -6.70
C ALA A 119 -26.23 -4.75 -7.17
N ASP A 120 -26.36 -3.78 -6.28
CA ASP A 120 -27.05 -2.50 -6.49
C ASP A 120 -26.07 -1.33 -6.70
N TYR A 121 -24.75 -1.59 -6.72
CA TYR A 121 -23.74 -0.53 -6.85
C TYR A 121 -23.96 0.28 -8.13
N PRO A 122 -23.80 1.62 -8.11
CA PRO A 122 -23.95 2.44 -9.31
C PRO A 122 -23.03 2.00 -10.44
N THR A 123 -23.53 2.01 -11.68
CA THR A 123 -22.70 1.77 -12.87
C THR A 123 -21.98 3.04 -13.30
N GLY A 124 -20.82 2.90 -13.96
CA GLY A 124 -20.01 4.01 -14.45
C GLY A 124 -18.57 3.92 -13.99
N SER A 125 -17.81 4.96 -14.27
CA SER A 125 -16.41 5.05 -13.81
C SER A 125 -16.38 5.40 -12.33
N LEU A 126 -15.67 4.58 -11.57
CA LEU A 126 -15.41 4.79 -10.15
C LEU A 126 -13.95 5.22 -9.99
N GLY A 127 -13.75 6.46 -9.55
CA GLY A 127 -12.43 6.94 -9.16
C GLY A 127 -11.96 6.28 -7.87
N TYR A 128 -10.66 6.10 -7.73
CA TYR A 128 -10.06 5.65 -6.49
C TYR A 128 -8.69 6.30 -6.30
N LYS A 129 -8.19 6.26 -5.09
CA LYS A 129 -6.81 6.64 -4.76
C LYS A 129 -6.20 5.62 -3.81
N VAL A 130 -4.88 5.52 -3.85
CA VAL A 130 -4.09 4.69 -2.93
C VAL A 130 -3.39 5.63 -1.97
N ILE A 131 -3.53 5.36 -0.68
CA ILE A 131 -2.92 6.12 0.40
C ILE A 131 -1.96 5.20 1.14
N ALA A 132 -0.67 5.50 1.09
CA ALA A 132 0.35 4.83 1.88
C ALA A 132 0.71 5.70 3.08
N THR A 133 0.65 5.13 4.28
CA THR A 133 1.04 5.79 5.54
C THR A 133 2.35 5.18 6.01
N THR A 134 3.36 6.00 6.20
CA THR A 134 4.65 5.58 6.73
C THR A 134 4.62 5.41 8.24
N MET A 135 5.67 4.84 8.83
CA MET A 135 5.75 4.62 10.29
C MET A 135 5.74 5.92 11.10
N ASP A 136 6.15 7.04 10.50
CA ASP A 136 6.10 8.38 11.08
C ASP A 136 4.77 9.14 10.82
N GLU A 137 3.71 8.40 10.43
CA GLU A 137 2.35 8.92 10.17
C GLU A 137 2.25 9.87 8.95
N THR A 138 3.27 9.93 8.10
CA THR A 138 3.19 10.72 6.87
C THR A 138 2.40 9.97 5.80
N ASN A 139 1.41 10.62 5.21
CA ASN A 139 0.61 10.07 4.13
C ASN A 139 1.14 10.51 2.77
N GLN A 140 1.28 9.55 1.85
CA GLN A 140 1.51 9.81 0.44
C GLN A 140 0.40 9.16 -0.38
N THR A 141 -0.12 9.91 -1.34
CA THR A 141 -1.29 9.51 -2.12
C THR A 141 -0.93 9.40 -3.58
N TRP A 142 -1.43 8.35 -4.21
CA TRP A 142 -1.39 8.15 -5.65
C TRP A 142 -2.80 8.00 -6.21
N GLU A 143 -3.06 8.63 -7.34
CA GLU A 143 -4.30 8.50 -8.10
C GLU A 143 -3.97 8.03 -9.52
N PRO A 144 -4.75 7.09 -10.10
CA PRO A 144 -4.60 6.74 -11.50
C PRO A 144 -5.00 7.92 -12.40
N PHE A 145 -4.63 7.85 -13.67
CA PHE A 145 -5.10 8.84 -14.65
C PHE A 145 -6.62 8.92 -14.65
N LYS A 146 -7.17 10.15 -14.67
CA LYS A 146 -8.62 10.42 -14.72
C LYS A 146 -9.20 10.14 -16.10
N ARG A 147 -8.94 8.95 -16.64
CA ARG A 147 -9.46 8.45 -17.92
C ARG A 147 -10.08 7.08 -17.71
N ALA A 148 -11.22 6.81 -18.32
CA ALA A 148 -11.96 5.57 -18.13
C ALA A 148 -11.12 4.27 -18.20
N PRO A 149 -10.15 4.11 -19.14
CA PRO A 149 -9.32 2.90 -19.19
C PRO A 149 -8.40 2.70 -17.98
N SER A 150 -8.09 3.77 -17.24
CA SER A 150 -7.21 3.72 -16.04
C SER A 150 -8.01 3.73 -14.74
N GLN A 151 -9.33 3.75 -14.81
CA GLN A 151 -10.23 3.75 -13.66
C GLN A 151 -11.03 2.44 -13.62
N LEU A 152 -11.55 2.12 -12.44
CA LEU A 152 -12.52 1.05 -12.30
C LEU A 152 -13.85 1.48 -12.97
N THR A 153 -14.35 0.69 -13.90
CA THR A 153 -15.67 0.89 -14.49
C THR A 153 -16.59 -0.23 -14.06
N VAL A 154 -17.70 0.12 -13.42
CA VAL A 154 -18.74 -0.83 -13.04
C VAL A 154 -19.78 -0.89 -14.15
N ILE A 155 -20.07 -2.09 -14.64
CA ILE A 155 -21.12 -2.34 -15.62
C ILE A 155 -22.25 -3.20 -15.02
N ALA A 156 -23.40 -3.19 -15.66
CA ALA A 156 -24.51 -4.05 -15.26
C ALA A 156 -24.09 -5.52 -15.35
N GLY A 157 -24.53 -6.34 -14.41
CA GLY A 157 -24.40 -7.80 -14.49
C GLY A 157 -25.31 -8.39 -15.54
N ASP A 158 -25.03 -9.65 -15.95
CA ASP A 158 -25.92 -10.38 -16.85
C ASP A 158 -27.24 -10.68 -16.13
N PRO A 159 -28.38 -10.50 -16.77
CA PRO A 159 -29.71 -10.71 -16.14
C PRO A 159 -29.94 -12.16 -15.68
N GLU A 160 -29.16 -13.12 -16.18
CA GLU A 160 -29.30 -14.55 -15.85
C GLU A 160 -28.57 -14.99 -14.57
N MET A 161 -27.75 -14.16 -13.95
CA MET A 161 -27.05 -14.51 -12.70
C MET A 161 -27.87 -14.27 -11.42
N LYS A 162 -29.18 -14.21 -11.52
CA LYS A 162 -30.09 -14.27 -10.37
C LYS A 162 -30.50 -15.72 -10.12
N LYS A 163 -29.61 -16.51 -9.55
CA LYS A 163 -29.96 -17.80 -8.94
C LYS A 163 -29.23 -17.97 -7.62
#